data_7c6f53af5375b29304a26b7d2e484ddb
#
_entry.id   7c6f53af5375b29304a26b7d2e484ddb
#
_cell.length_a   1.000
_cell.length_b   1.000
_cell.length_c   1.000
_cell.angle_alpha   90.00
_cell.angle_beta   90.00
_cell.angle_gamma   90.00
#
_symmetry.space_group_name_H-M   'P 1'
#
loop_
_entity.id
_entity.type
_entity.pdbx_description
1 polymer ?
#
loop_
_entity_poly.entity_id
_entity_poly.type
_entity_poly.pdbx_seq_one_letter_code
_entity_poly.pdbx_strand_id
1 'polypeptide(L)'
;PFDRDRDGFVMGEGSGIVVLEELEHAKARGAHIYAEVVGYGSNGDAYHITAPAPGGVQARKCMELAIKDAGIDPKDVNYINAHGTSTGLNDQNETLAIKELFGDHAKNIAVNSTKSMTGHLLGAAGAIETIVMAMAIETGKVHPTINCDNPDEGLDLDYVREGARE
;
A
#
# COMPACT_ATOMS: atom_id res chain seq x y z
N PRO A 1 1.15 -8.44 9.42
CA PRO A 1 1.37 -7.00 9.67
C PRO A 1 0.33 -6.42 10.61
N PHE A 2 0.67 -5.30 11.26
CA PHE A 2 -0.17 -4.49 12.13
C PHE A 2 -0.64 -5.17 13.44
N ASP A 3 -0.41 -6.46 13.60
CA ASP A 3 -0.70 -7.16 14.86
C ASP A 3 0.31 -6.77 15.95
N ARG A 4 -0.13 -6.78 17.20
CA ARG A 4 0.75 -6.47 18.35
C ARG A 4 1.82 -7.51 18.60
N ASP A 5 1.55 -8.77 18.22
CA ASP A 5 2.46 -9.89 18.41
C ASP A 5 3.37 -10.14 17.20
N ARG A 6 3.39 -9.17 16.22
CA ARG A 6 4.27 -9.23 15.06
C ARG A 6 5.75 -9.17 15.47
N ASP A 7 6.58 -9.95 14.81
CA ASP A 7 8.00 -10.09 15.16
C ASP A 7 8.96 -9.97 13.96
N GLY A 8 8.47 -9.47 12.83
CA GLY A 8 9.25 -9.29 11.61
C GLY A 8 8.53 -9.83 10.37
N PHE A 9 9.20 -9.77 9.24
CA PHE A 9 8.64 -10.22 7.97
C PHE A 9 9.02 -11.69 7.68
N VAL A 10 8.13 -12.37 7.00
CA VAL A 10 8.39 -13.70 6.42
C VAL A 10 8.86 -13.50 4.98
N MET A 11 10.01 -14.05 4.60
CA MET A 11 10.49 -13.99 3.22
C MET A 11 9.61 -14.83 2.31
N GLY A 12 9.15 -14.20 1.22
CA GLY A 12 8.41 -14.87 0.16
C GLY A 12 9.24 -14.97 -1.12
N GLU A 13 8.78 -15.77 -2.07
CA GLU A 13 9.36 -15.92 -3.40
C GLU A 13 8.31 -15.61 -4.47
N GLY A 14 8.74 -14.99 -5.56
CA GLY A 14 7.87 -14.72 -6.67
C GLY A 14 8.44 -13.74 -7.69
N SER A 15 7.67 -13.52 -8.73
CA SER A 15 7.95 -12.49 -9.74
C SER A 15 6.64 -11.87 -10.21
N GLY A 16 6.68 -10.62 -10.64
CA GLY A 16 5.56 -9.92 -11.24
C GLY A 16 6.04 -9.14 -12.46
N ILE A 17 5.26 -9.22 -13.53
CA ILE A 17 5.50 -8.46 -14.76
C ILE A 17 4.23 -7.71 -15.09
N VAL A 18 4.33 -6.40 -15.27
CA VAL A 18 3.27 -5.55 -15.74
C VAL A 18 3.67 -4.91 -17.06
N VAL A 19 2.72 -4.76 -17.97
CA VAL A 19 2.91 -4.02 -19.22
C VAL A 19 2.36 -2.61 -19.01
N LEU A 20 3.24 -1.62 -19.05
CA LEU A 20 2.87 -0.21 -19.03
C LEU A 20 2.79 0.29 -20.47
N GLU A 21 1.70 0.93 -20.81
CA GLU A 21 1.41 1.41 -22.15
C GLU A 21 0.78 2.80 -22.08
N GLU A 22 1.09 3.64 -23.04
CA GLU A 22 0.45 4.95 -23.13
C GLU A 22 -1.05 4.78 -23.40
N LEU A 23 -1.88 5.57 -22.69
CA LEU A 23 -3.33 5.37 -22.60
C LEU A 23 -4.01 5.41 -23.98
N GLU A 24 -3.71 6.42 -24.80
CA GLU A 24 -4.37 6.57 -26.11
C GLU A 24 -3.90 5.51 -27.10
N HIS A 25 -2.65 5.03 -26.97
CA HIS A 25 -2.17 3.90 -27.76
C HIS A 25 -2.90 2.61 -27.37
N ALA A 26 -3.08 2.33 -26.07
CA ALA A 26 -3.83 1.19 -25.59
C ALA A 26 -5.29 1.21 -26.09
N LYS A 27 -5.94 2.37 -25.97
CA LYS A 27 -7.31 2.58 -26.48
C LYS A 27 -7.41 2.38 -27.99
N ALA A 28 -6.46 2.93 -28.76
CA ALA A 28 -6.48 2.87 -30.22
C ALA A 28 -6.40 1.43 -30.77
N ARG A 29 -5.71 0.52 -30.06
CA ARG A 29 -5.62 -0.90 -30.43
C ARG A 29 -6.68 -1.78 -29.76
N GLY A 30 -7.59 -1.21 -28.97
CA GLY A 30 -8.63 -1.95 -28.26
C GLY A 30 -8.11 -2.85 -27.14
N ALA A 31 -7.02 -2.45 -26.48
CA ALA A 31 -6.46 -3.20 -25.36
C ALA A 31 -7.42 -3.25 -24.18
N HIS A 32 -7.40 -4.36 -23.45
CA HIS A 32 -7.99 -4.39 -22.11
C HIS A 32 -7.10 -3.60 -21.14
N ILE A 33 -7.69 -2.59 -20.50
CA ILE A 33 -7.00 -1.72 -19.54
C ILE A 33 -7.50 -2.07 -18.14
N TYR A 34 -6.64 -2.60 -17.30
CA TYR A 34 -6.97 -2.96 -15.91
C TYR A 34 -7.08 -1.74 -15.00
N ALA A 35 -6.16 -0.78 -15.17
CA ALA A 35 -6.11 0.45 -14.39
C ALA A 35 -5.25 1.49 -15.10
N GLU A 36 -5.36 2.73 -14.67
CA GLU A 36 -4.47 3.82 -15.08
C GLU A 36 -3.51 4.16 -13.93
N VAL A 37 -2.22 4.32 -14.23
CA VAL A 37 -1.25 4.88 -13.28
C VAL A 37 -1.26 6.38 -13.47
N VAL A 38 -1.88 7.10 -12.55
CA VAL A 38 -2.13 8.54 -12.68
C VAL A 38 -1.13 9.40 -11.90
N GLY A 39 -0.36 8.81 -10.99
CA GLY A 39 0.62 9.57 -10.20
C GLY A 39 1.71 8.70 -9.62
N TYR A 40 2.84 9.33 -9.33
CA TYR A 40 4.02 8.69 -8.80
C TYR A 40 4.70 9.58 -7.76
N GLY A 41 5.21 8.97 -6.69
CA GLY A 41 6.02 9.63 -5.67
C GLY A 41 7.26 8.82 -5.33
N SER A 42 8.39 9.50 -5.19
CA SER A 42 9.64 8.86 -4.77
C SER A 42 10.47 9.85 -3.95
N ASN A 43 11.05 9.35 -2.89
CA ASN A 43 12.01 10.06 -2.06
C ASN A 43 12.87 9.06 -1.27
N GLY A 44 13.70 9.56 -0.36
CA GLY A 44 14.47 8.73 0.54
C GLY A 44 14.53 9.37 1.92
N ASP A 45 14.62 8.54 2.96
CA ASP A 45 14.72 8.99 4.35
C ASP A 45 16.04 9.70 4.67
N ALA A 46 17.14 9.28 4.03
CA ALA A 46 18.50 9.73 4.33
C ALA A 46 18.84 9.65 5.83
N TYR A 47 18.29 8.66 6.53
CA TYR A 47 18.38 8.51 7.99
C TYR A 47 19.30 7.36 8.41
N HIS A 48 18.98 6.15 7.96
CA HIS A 48 19.70 4.93 8.34
C HIS A 48 19.71 3.95 7.16
N ILE A 49 20.68 3.02 7.16
CA ILE A 49 20.84 2.08 6.04
C ILE A 49 19.63 1.14 5.84
N THR A 50 18.94 0.79 6.93
CA THR A 50 17.78 -0.13 6.90
C THR A 50 16.56 0.35 7.67
N ALA A 51 16.74 1.12 8.76
CA ALA A 51 15.64 1.56 9.60
C ALA A 51 14.95 2.80 9.01
N PRO A 52 13.60 2.83 8.96
CA PRO A 52 12.87 4.01 8.54
C PRO A 52 13.08 5.16 9.55
N ALA A 53 13.05 6.39 9.05
CA ALA A 53 13.08 7.56 9.91
C ALA A 53 11.86 7.57 10.84
N PRO A 54 12.03 7.92 12.13
CA PRO A 54 10.90 8.02 13.07
C PRO A 54 9.82 8.99 12.58
N GLY A 55 8.56 8.68 12.90
CA GLY A 55 7.43 9.56 12.62
C GLY A 55 6.86 9.44 11.22
N GLY A 56 7.39 8.58 10.34
CA GLY A 56 6.84 8.33 9.00
C GLY A 56 6.84 9.54 8.06
N VAL A 57 7.62 10.58 8.36
CA VAL A 57 7.59 11.88 7.63
C VAL A 57 7.88 11.70 6.15
N GLN A 58 8.85 10.87 5.80
CA GLN A 58 9.23 10.70 4.40
C GLN A 58 8.25 9.76 3.66
N ALA A 59 7.68 8.77 4.35
CA ALA A 59 6.60 7.95 3.79
C ALA A 59 5.37 8.82 3.49
N ARG A 60 4.96 9.70 4.42
CA ARG A 60 3.92 10.69 4.18
C ARG A 60 4.25 11.58 2.99
N LYS A 61 5.47 12.09 2.92
CA LYS A 61 5.92 12.96 1.81
C LYS A 61 5.86 12.24 0.46
N CYS A 62 6.22 10.96 0.42
CA CYS A 62 6.14 10.15 -0.79
C CYS A 62 4.68 10.04 -1.28
N MET A 63 3.74 9.75 -0.39
CA MET A 63 2.30 9.71 -0.72
C MET A 63 1.78 11.09 -1.16
N GLU A 64 2.18 12.19 -0.49
CA GLU A 64 1.85 13.55 -0.92
C GLU A 64 2.31 13.85 -2.36
N LEU A 65 3.53 13.42 -2.71
CA LEU A 65 4.07 13.61 -4.05
C LEU A 65 3.25 12.84 -5.09
N ALA A 66 2.87 11.60 -4.81
CA ALA A 66 2.05 10.79 -5.71
C ALA A 66 0.66 11.40 -5.92
N ILE A 67 -0.01 11.84 -4.86
CA ILE A 67 -1.33 12.51 -4.91
C ILE A 67 -1.24 13.81 -5.71
N LYS A 68 -0.20 14.60 -5.45
CA LYS A 68 0.04 15.84 -6.18
C LYS A 68 0.31 15.61 -7.67
N ASP A 69 1.10 14.60 -8.01
CA ASP A 69 1.40 14.24 -9.40
C ASP A 69 0.13 13.76 -10.12
N ALA A 70 -0.71 12.98 -9.43
CA ALA A 70 -2.01 12.55 -9.93
C ALA A 70 -3.03 13.68 -10.11
N GLY A 71 -2.85 14.82 -9.43
CA GLY A 71 -3.79 15.94 -9.47
C GLY A 71 -5.14 15.67 -8.81
N ILE A 72 -5.20 14.75 -7.85
CA ILE A 72 -6.43 14.38 -7.13
C ILE A 72 -6.44 14.97 -5.71
N ASP A 73 -7.64 15.01 -5.09
CA ASP A 73 -7.76 15.35 -3.68
C ASP A 73 -7.41 14.11 -2.82
N PRO A 74 -6.72 14.27 -1.68
CA PRO A 74 -6.50 13.16 -0.75
C PRO A 74 -7.79 12.40 -0.36
N LYS A 75 -8.95 13.07 -0.40
CA LYS A 75 -10.25 12.45 -0.12
C LYS A 75 -10.73 11.48 -1.19
N ASP A 76 -10.13 11.51 -2.39
CA ASP A 76 -10.44 10.58 -3.47
C ASP A 76 -9.76 9.23 -3.28
N VAL A 77 -8.79 9.14 -2.34
CA VAL A 77 -8.11 7.89 -2.02
C VAL A 77 -8.99 7.06 -1.08
N ASN A 78 -9.38 5.87 -1.50
CA ASN A 78 -10.23 4.94 -0.73
C ASN A 78 -9.57 3.60 -0.42
N TYR A 79 -8.42 3.30 -1.02
CA TYR A 79 -7.68 2.08 -0.74
C TYR A 79 -6.18 2.31 -0.77
N ILE A 80 -5.47 1.71 0.17
CA ILE A 80 -4.00 1.67 0.24
C ILE A 80 -3.57 0.22 0.43
N ASN A 81 -2.81 -0.31 -0.52
CA ASN A 81 -2.02 -1.51 -0.31
C ASN A 81 -0.72 -1.10 0.34
N ALA A 82 -0.63 -1.31 1.65
CA ALA A 82 0.48 -0.83 2.46
C ALA A 82 1.74 -1.67 2.27
N HIS A 83 2.88 -1.07 2.55
CA HIS A 83 4.14 -1.82 2.64
C HIS A 83 4.03 -2.92 3.70
N GLY A 84 3.54 -2.61 4.90
CA GLY A 84 3.05 -3.57 5.88
C GLY A 84 3.94 -4.79 6.05
N THR A 85 5.17 -4.60 6.51
CA THR A 85 6.18 -5.66 6.57
C THR A 85 6.09 -6.54 7.81
N SER A 86 5.21 -6.22 8.75
CA SER A 86 5.14 -6.91 10.05
C SER A 86 6.33 -6.61 10.96
N THR A 87 7.09 -5.56 10.66
CA THR A 87 8.16 -5.09 11.55
C THR A 87 7.62 -4.03 12.51
N GLY A 88 8.20 -3.95 13.70
CA GLY A 88 7.78 -2.98 14.72
C GLY A 88 7.81 -1.55 14.21
N LEU A 89 8.92 -1.14 13.57
CA LEU A 89 9.12 0.23 13.12
C LEU A 89 8.31 0.58 11.86
N ASN A 90 8.27 -0.30 10.86
CA ASN A 90 7.58 0.02 9.61
C ASN A 90 6.08 0.22 9.84
N ASP A 91 5.42 -0.74 10.48
CA ASP A 91 3.97 -0.73 10.60
C ASP A 91 3.47 0.46 11.42
N GLN A 92 4.23 0.87 12.45
CA GLN A 92 3.95 2.08 13.23
C GLN A 92 4.13 3.35 12.39
N ASN A 93 5.29 3.50 11.72
CA ASN A 93 5.58 4.69 10.94
C ASN A 93 4.66 4.85 9.74
N GLU A 94 4.32 3.76 9.06
CA GLU A 94 3.39 3.78 7.92
C GLU A 94 1.97 4.15 8.35
N THR A 95 1.48 3.55 9.44
CA THR A 95 0.18 3.94 10.02
C THR A 95 0.14 5.41 10.39
N LEU A 96 1.18 5.92 11.04
CA LEU A 96 1.29 7.33 11.40
C LEU A 96 1.31 8.23 10.17
N ALA A 97 2.09 7.87 9.15
CA ALA A 97 2.17 8.61 7.89
C ALA A 97 0.80 8.72 7.20
N ILE A 98 0.02 7.62 7.16
CA ILE A 98 -1.33 7.61 6.62
C ILE A 98 -2.26 8.51 7.44
N LYS A 99 -2.25 8.38 8.76
CA LYS A 99 -3.08 9.20 9.65
C LYS A 99 -2.77 10.69 9.52
N GLU A 100 -1.51 11.06 9.46
CA GLU A 100 -1.10 12.46 9.32
C GLU A 100 -1.42 13.06 7.94
N LEU A 101 -1.33 12.25 6.88
CA LEU A 101 -1.66 12.72 5.54
C LEU A 101 -3.14 12.92 5.33
N PHE A 102 -3.94 11.94 5.73
CA PHE A 102 -5.37 11.89 5.42
C PHE A 102 -6.27 12.44 6.54
N GLY A 103 -5.73 12.68 7.73
CA GLY A 103 -6.50 13.20 8.87
C GLY A 103 -7.71 12.33 9.19
N ASP A 104 -8.89 12.94 9.34
CA ASP A 104 -10.13 12.21 9.62
C ASP A 104 -10.52 11.24 8.49
N HIS A 105 -10.10 11.52 7.25
CA HIS A 105 -10.39 10.66 6.11
C HIS A 105 -9.67 9.31 6.19
N ALA A 106 -8.55 9.22 6.90
CA ALA A 106 -7.81 7.96 7.09
C ALA A 106 -8.68 6.80 7.61
N LYS A 107 -9.74 7.11 8.37
CA LYS A 107 -10.71 6.12 8.88
C LYS A 107 -11.64 5.55 7.81
N ASN A 108 -11.72 6.22 6.66
CA ASN A 108 -12.57 5.82 5.53
C ASN A 108 -11.77 5.09 4.44
N ILE A 109 -10.46 4.97 4.62
CA ILE A 109 -9.57 4.31 3.67
C ILE A 109 -9.41 2.85 4.10
N ALA A 110 -9.69 1.93 3.18
CA ALA A 110 -9.31 0.54 3.37
C ALA A 110 -7.78 0.42 3.27
N VAL A 111 -7.16 -0.15 4.28
CA VAL A 111 -5.71 -0.38 4.30
C VAL A 111 -5.46 -1.87 4.46
N ASN A 112 -4.67 -2.47 3.60
CA ASN A 112 -4.24 -3.86 3.81
C ASN A 112 -2.77 -4.04 3.47
N SER A 113 -2.23 -5.20 3.74
CA SER A 113 -0.92 -5.62 3.24
C SER A 113 -1.01 -6.99 2.58
N THR A 114 -0.67 -7.02 1.29
CA THR A 114 -0.55 -8.27 0.52
C THR A 114 0.49 -9.20 1.12
N LYS A 115 1.48 -8.65 1.81
CA LYS A 115 2.52 -9.44 2.49
C LYS A 115 1.97 -10.34 3.59
N SER A 116 0.78 -10.06 4.12
CA SER A 116 0.12 -10.98 5.06
C SER A 116 -0.16 -12.36 4.44
N MET A 117 -0.34 -12.43 3.12
CA MET A 117 -0.64 -13.66 2.38
C MET A 117 0.58 -14.23 1.64
N THR A 118 1.42 -13.36 1.11
CA THR A 118 2.53 -13.77 0.21
C THR A 118 3.89 -13.79 0.89
N GLY A 119 4.01 -13.22 2.08
CA GLY A 119 5.30 -12.85 2.63
C GLY A 119 5.91 -11.65 1.89
N HIS A 120 7.11 -11.29 2.25
CA HIS A 120 7.84 -10.18 1.64
C HIS A 120 8.75 -10.69 0.53
N LEU A 121 8.39 -10.40 -0.72
CA LEU A 121 9.11 -10.86 -1.91
C LEU A 121 10.29 -9.94 -2.29
N LEU A 122 10.66 -9.01 -1.42
CA LEU A 122 11.74 -8.04 -1.66
C LEU A 122 11.54 -7.30 -2.99
N GLY A 123 12.44 -7.50 -3.95
CA GLY A 123 12.38 -6.84 -5.25
C GLY A 123 11.13 -7.13 -6.08
N ALA A 124 10.46 -8.26 -5.86
CA ALA A 124 9.22 -8.61 -6.57
C ALA A 124 7.95 -8.06 -5.89
N ALA A 125 8.02 -7.61 -4.62
CA ALA A 125 6.87 -7.20 -3.86
C ALA A 125 6.05 -6.09 -4.55
N GLY A 126 6.71 -5.04 -5.02
CA GLY A 126 6.03 -3.92 -5.67
C GLY A 126 5.29 -4.31 -6.95
N ALA A 127 5.85 -5.22 -7.76
CA ALA A 127 5.18 -5.69 -8.96
C ALA A 127 3.92 -6.52 -8.64
N ILE A 128 4.00 -7.42 -7.66
CA ILE A 128 2.85 -8.21 -7.20
C ILE A 128 1.79 -7.30 -6.59
N GLU A 129 2.16 -6.36 -5.75
CA GLU A 129 1.24 -5.40 -5.14
C GLU A 129 0.56 -4.51 -6.19
N THR A 130 1.28 -4.09 -7.23
CA THR A 130 0.71 -3.38 -8.37
C THR A 130 -0.35 -4.22 -9.10
N ILE A 131 -0.09 -5.50 -9.33
CA ILE A 131 -1.05 -6.43 -9.95
C ILE A 131 -2.29 -6.58 -9.05
N VAL A 132 -2.09 -6.76 -7.75
CA VAL A 132 -3.18 -6.85 -6.78
C VAL A 132 -4.05 -5.60 -6.77
N MET A 133 -3.43 -4.41 -6.83
CA MET A 133 -4.15 -3.13 -6.93
C MET A 133 -4.98 -3.04 -8.22
N ALA A 134 -4.39 -3.39 -9.37
CA ALA A 134 -5.09 -3.41 -10.64
C ALA A 134 -6.29 -4.37 -10.63
N MET A 135 -6.12 -5.56 -10.05
CA MET A 135 -7.21 -6.53 -9.88
C MET A 135 -8.28 -6.05 -8.89
N ALA A 136 -7.89 -5.34 -7.84
CA ALA A 136 -8.85 -4.74 -6.90
C ALA A 136 -9.73 -3.70 -7.59
N ILE A 137 -9.14 -2.85 -8.44
CA ILE A 137 -9.88 -1.86 -9.24
C ILE A 137 -10.84 -2.56 -10.22
N GLU A 138 -10.37 -3.58 -10.94
CA GLU A 138 -11.17 -4.29 -11.94
C GLU A 138 -12.34 -5.05 -11.32
N THR A 139 -12.10 -5.72 -10.20
CA THR A 139 -13.09 -6.60 -9.56
C THR A 139 -13.96 -5.92 -8.52
N GLY A 140 -13.59 -4.72 -8.06
CA GLY A 140 -14.21 -4.05 -6.93
C GLY A 140 -13.95 -4.73 -5.58
N LYS A 141 -12.95 -5.62 -5.49
CA LYS A 141 -12.69 -6.43 -4.29
C LYS A 141 -11.32 -6.16 -3.71
N VAL A 142 -11.31 -5.88 -2.41
CA VAL A 142 -10.09 -5.73 -1.62
C VAL A 142 -9.88 -6.98 -0.78
N HIS A 143 -8.70 -7.59 -0.87
CA HIS A 143 -8.36 -8.76 -0.06
C HIS A 143 -8.08 -8.37 1.40
N PRO A 144 -8.24 -9.29 2.37
CA PRO A 144 -7.97 -8.99 3.78
C PRO A 144 -6.47 -8.92 4.09
N THR A 145 -6.15 -8.30 5.22
CA THR A 145 -4.91 -8.56 5.95
C THR A 145 -5.18 -9.76 6.87
N ILE A 146 -4.56 -10.89 6.59
CA ILE A 146 -4.66 -12.07 7.46
C ILE A 146 -3.62 -12.01 8.59
N ASN A 147 -3.83 -12.79 9.66
CA ASN A 147 -2.96 -12.83 10.84
C ASN A 147 -2.81 -11.46 11.53
N CYS A 148 -3.88 -10.64 11.52
CA CYS A 148 -3.97 -9.39 12.27
C CYS A 148 -5.17 -9.48 13.22
N ASP A 149 -5.08 -10.36 14.21
CA ASP A 149 -6.19 -10.64 15.13
C ASP A 149 -6.31 -9.54 16.19
N ASN A 150 -5.19 -9.03 16.65
CA ASN A 150 -5.09 -8.00 17.67
C ASN A 150 -4.18 -6.85 17.18
N PRO A 151 -4.73 -5.82 16.53
CA PRO A 151 -3.93 -4.66 16.13
C PRO A 151 -3.16 -4.06 17.31
N ASP A 152 -1.91 -3.65 17.07
CA ASP A 152 -1.07 -3.04 18.08
C ASP A 152 -1.62 -1.68 18.53
N GLU A 153 -1.22 -1.21 19.69
CA GLU A 153 -1.65 0.09 20.22
C GLU A 153 -1.28 1.23 19.23
N GLY A 154 -2.27 2.06 18.91
CA GLY A 154 -2.12 3.14 17.93
C GLY A 154 -2.20 2.73 16.47
N LEU A 155 -2.23 1.43 16.17
CA LEU A 155 -2.50 0.89 14.84
C LEU A 155 -4.01 0.66 14.68
N ASP A 156 -4.76 1.72 14.44
CA ASP A 156 -6.21 1.81 14.51
C ASP A 156 -6.89 2.18 13.18
N LEU A 157 -6.23 1.93 12.06
CA LEU A 157 -6.79 2.05 10.72
C LEU A 157 -7.68 0.85 10.38
N ASP A 158 -8.42 0.96 9.32
CA ASP A 158 -9.21 -0.15 8.78
C ASP A 158 -8.31 -1.11 7.97
N TYR A 159 -7.73 -2.09 8.65
CA TYR A 159 -6.80 -3.06 8.03
C TYR A 159 -7.49 -4.20 7.27
N VAL A 160 -8.79 -4.11 7.00
CA VAL A 160 -9.56 -5.13 6.26
C VAL A 160 -9.37 -6.52 6.86
N ARG A 161 -9.61 -6.69 8.16
CA ARG A 161 -9.30 -7.94 8.90
C ARG A 161 -10.37 -9.01 8.79
N GLU A 162 -11.61 -8.63 8.50
CA GLU A 162 -12.80 -9.51 8.62
C GLU A 162 -13.10 -10.31 7.34
N GLY A 163 -12.18 -10.37 6.41
CA GLY A 163 -12.34 -11.03 5.12
C GLY A 163 -12.27 -10.05 3.95
N ALA A 164 -12.38 -10.58 2.73
CA ALA A 164 -12.41 -9.74 1.53
C ALA A 164 -13.66 -8.85 1.53
N ARG A 165 -13.51 -7.63 1.02
CA ARG A 165 -14.56 -6.61 1.02
C ARG A 165 -14.76 -6.03 -0.39
N GLU A 166 -16.01 -5.71 -0.75
CA GLU A 166 -16.41 -4.93 -1.94
C GLU A 166 -16.41 -3.43 -1.65
#